data_4dcb77c0b7d758b2ef921649ff3779e5
#
_entry.id   4dcb77c0b7d758b2ef921649ff3779e5
#
_cell.length_a   1.000
_cell.length_b   1.000
_cell.length_c   1.000
_cell.angle_alpha   90.00
_cell.angle_beta   90.00
_cell.angle_gamma   90.00
#
_symmetry.space_group_name_H-M   'P 1'
#
loop_
_entity.id
_entity.type
_entity.pdbx_description
1 polymer ?
#
loop_
_entity_poly.entity_id
_entity_poly.type
_entity_poly.pdbx_seq_one_letter_code
_entity_poly.pdbx_strand_id
1 'polypeptide(L)'
;MSSASVERIAIHGPVGTLDAHLAVPAQLPGNGRPGIVVAPGFPAAAGGGANSFRTFPGLVERLASDARLIALTVAFRGLSNSAGHFSLNGWRADLEAALDRIKEVPGFDGSLWLMGFGTGGAISVSLAGDRDDVTGVIAFAAPADFQDWASRPRELLSHARRCGAISDPNFPGDFSHWAKELQGISTVSSAAKMAEGDKKLMVLHGGNDDAVPALDARAIADAHGSAELRIIDGARHHLRHDPRAIATAIGFLDRRGRPVQVTEPR
;
A
#
# COMPACT_ATOMS: atom_id res chain seq x y z
N MET A 1 -23.61 17.68 -1.11
CA MET A 1 -22.29 17.22 -0.63
C MET A 1 -21.32 17.39 -1.79
N SER A 2 -20.27 18.19 -1.64
CA SER A 2 -19.27 18.39 -2.70
C SER A 2 -18.45 17.12 -2.82
N SER A 3 -18.52 16.43 -3.97
CA SER A 3 -17.76 15.20 -4.24
C SER A 3 -16.28 15.55 -4.46
N ALA A 4 -15.38 14.67 -4.02
CA ALA A 4 -13.97 14.75 -4.39
C ALA A 4 -13.81 14.65 -5.92
N SER A 5 -12.79 15.28 -6.47
CA SER A 5 -12.42 15.09 -7.88
C SER A 5 -11.44 13.94 -7.99
N VAL A 6 -11.71 13.00 -8.89
CA VAL A 6 -10.76 11.90 -9.20
C VAL A 6 -10.22 12.12 -10.60
N GLU A 7 -8.92 12.14 -10.73
CA GLU A 7 -8.22 12.32 -12.00
C GLU A 7 -7.27 11.13 -12.24
N ARG A 8 -7.26 10.63 -13.48
CA ARG A 8 -6.22 9.70 -13.92
C ARG A 8 -4.98 10.48 -14.30
N ILE A 9 -3.85 10.15 -13.69
CA ILE A 9 -2.57 10.83 -13.93
C ILE A 9 -1.50 9.80 -14.33
N ALA A 10 -0.43 10.31 -14.92
CA ALA A 10 0.78 9.56 -15.20
C ALA A 10 1.88 9.96 -14.20
N ILE A 11 2.57 8.98 -13.63
CA ILE A 11 3.73 9.19 -12.76
C ILE A 11 4.98 8.70 -13.50
N HIS A 12 6.05 9.46 -13.48
CA HIS A 12 7.34 9.00 -13.99
C HIS A 12 7.95 8.02 -12.97
N GLY A 13 7.90 6.74 -13.31
CA GLY A 13 8.55 5.67 -12.54
C GLY A 13 9.95 5.36 -13.07
N PRO A 14 10.72 4.51 -12.36
CA PRO A 14 12.11 4.19 -12.72
C PRO A 14 12.29 3.51 -14.08
N VAL A 15 11.27 2.83 -14.60
CA VAL A 15 11.32 2.09 -15.88
C VAL A 15 10.32 2.60 -16.92
N GLY A 16 9.69 3.75 -16.67
CA GLY A 16 8.72 4.36 -17.56
C GLY A 16 7.49 4.86 -16.82
N THR A 17 6.42 5.12 -17.56
CA THR A 17 5.20 5.71 -17.01
C THR A 17 4.41 4.70 -16.18
N LEU A 18 3.96 5.12 -15.00
CA LEU A 18 3.03 4.41 -14.13
C LEU A 18 1.63 5.02 -14.24
N ASP A 19 0.62 4.16 -14.35
CA ASP A 19 -0.80 4.53 -14.35
C ASP A 19 -1.26 4.80 -12.92
N ALA A 20 -1.85 5.94 -12.65
CA ALA A 20 -2.24 6.33 -11.31
C ALA A 20 -3.56 7.11 -11.30
N HIS A 21 -4.20 7.17 -10.14
CA HIS A 21 -5.39 7.99 -9.92
C HIS A 21 -5.19 8.83 -8.66
N LEU A 22 -5.37 10.13 -8.81
CA LEU A 22 -5.32 11.12 -7.75
C LEU A 22 -6.74 11.59 -7.42
N ALA A 23 -7.08 11.57 -6.14
CA ALA A 23 -8.32 12.14 -5.63
C ALA A 23 -7.99 13.28 -4.64
N VAL A 24 -8.60 14.42 -4.85
CA VAL A 24 -8.41 15.61 -4.01
C VAL A 24 -9.76 16.01 -3.41
N PRO A 25 -9.83 16.30 -2.09
CA PRO A 25 -11.05 16.79 -1.47
C PRO A 25 -11.54 18.07 -2.14
N ALA A 26 -12.86 18.23 -2.27
CA ALA A 26 -13.47 19.42 -2.89
C ALA A 26 -13.13 20.74 -2.16
N GLN A 27 -12.79 20.65 -0.89
CA GLN A 27 -12.40 21.79 -0.07
C GLN A 27 -11.07 21.47 0.65
N LEU A 28 -10.07 22.27 0.35
CA LEU A 28 -8.79 22.26 1.02
C LEU A 28 -8.74 23.42 2.03
N PRO A 29 -8.51 23.16 3.33
CA PRO A 29 -8.29 24.24 4.30
C PRO A 29 -6.93 24.91 4.05
N GLY A 30 -6.73 26.11 4.58
CA GLY A 30 -5.48 26.85 4.39
C GLY A 30 -4.21 26.16 4.92
N ASN A 31 -4.36 25.23 5.89
CA ASN A 31 -3.26 24.41 6.42
C ASN A 31 -3.08 23.06 5.66
N GLY A 32 -3.82 22.85 4.57
CA GLY A 32 -3.69 21.65 3.75
C GLY A 32 -4.38 20.40 4.32
N ARG A 33 -4.04 19.26 3.73
CA ARG A 33 -4.54 17.92 4.11
C ARG A 33 -3.42 16.88 4.06
N PRO A 34 -3.50 15.85 4.91
CA PRO A 34 -2.60 14.70 4.82
C PRO A 34 -2.72 14.01 3.46
N GLY A 35 -1.60 13.49 2.97
CA GLY A 35 -1.55 12.64 1.79
C GLY A 35 -1.57 11.16 2.17
N ILE A 36 -2.24 10.35 1.35
CA ILE A 36 -2.20 8.89 1.48
C ILE A 36 -1.97 8.23 0.12
N VAL A 37 -0.97 7.34 0.04
CA VAL A 37 -0.73 6.53 -1.15
C VAL A 37 -1.24 5.11 -0.91
N VAL A 38 -2.09 4.65 -1.84
CA VAL A 38 -2.72 3.32 -1.79
C VAL A 38 -1.97 2.37 -2.70
N ALA A 39 -1.38 1.33 -2.11
CA ALA A 39 -0.57 0.31 -2.77
C ALA A 39 -1.40 -0.97 -3.01
N PRO A 40 -1.61 -1.41 -4.27
CA PRO A 40 -2.34 -2.63 -4.59
C PRO A 40 -1.57 -3.88 -4.19
N GLY A 41 -2.30 -4.97 -3.97
CA GLY A 41 -1.74 -6.31 -3.80
C GLY A 41 -1.37 -6.97 -5.12
N PHE A 42 -0.74 -8.16 -5.02
CA PHE A 42 -0.44 -8.98 -6.18
C PHE A 42 -1.75 -9.47 -6.85
N PRO A 43 -1.83 -9.49 -8.20
CA PRO A 43 -3.04 -9.90 -8.90
C PRO A 43 -3.37 -11.37 -8.62
N ALA A 44 -4.63 -11.65 -8.29
CA ALA A 44 -5.10 -13.00 -8.00
C ALA A 44 -5.35 -13.84 -9.28
N ALA A 45 -5.61 -13.17 -10.41
CA ALA A 45 -5.91 -13.80 -11.70
C ALA A 45 -5.61 -12.84 -12.86
N ALA A 46 -5.82 -13.28 -14.09
CA ALA A 46 -5.75 -12.41 -15.27
C ALA A 46 -6.64 -11.18 -15.12
N GLY A 47 -6.12 -10.00 -15.45
CA GLY A 47 -6.78 -8.72 -15.24
C GLY A 47 -6.90 -8.28 -13.77
N GLY A 48 -6.18 -8.96 -12.86
CA GLY A 48 -6.08 -8.65 -11.43
C GLY A 48 -7.05 -9.42 -10.55
N GLY A 49 -8.14 -9.96 -11.09
CA GLY A 49 -9.15 -10.65 -10.28
C GLY A 49 -9.70 -9.76 -9.16
N ALA A 50 -9.75 -10.28 -7.92
CA ALA A 50 -10.17 -9.53 -6.74
C ALA A 50 -9.25 -8.35 -6.39
N ASN A 51 -8.00 -8.35 -6.87
CA ASN A 51 -7.04 -7.25 -6.75
C ASN A 51 -6.95 -6.39 -8.02
N SER A 52 -7.99 -6.37 -8.86
CA SER A 52 -8.02 -5.55 -10.07
C SER A 52 -7.82 -4.07 -9.74
N PHE A 53 -6.88 -3.43 -10.44
CA PHE A 53 -6.61 -2.00 -10.29
C PHE A 53 -7.82 -1.12 -10.60
N ARG A 54 -8.74 -1.59 -11.43
CA ARG A 54 -9.98 -0.88 -11.84
C ARG A 54 -10.85 -0.42 -10.66
N THR A 55 -10.71 -1.02 -9.51
CA THR A 55 -11.54 -0.72 -8.32
C THR A 55 -10.83 0.18 -7.31
N PHE A 56 -9.54 0.49 -7.50
CA PHE A 56 -8.78 1.38 -6.63
C PHE A 56 -9.15 2.86 -6.78
N PRO A 57 -9.53 3.38 -7.98
CA PRO A 57 -10.01 4.75 -8.10
C PRO A 57 -11.18 5.08 -7.18
N GLY A 58 -12.16 4.17 -7.03
CA GLY A 58 -13.27 4.36 -6.10
C GLY A 58 -12.85 4.35 -4.62
N LEU A 59 -11.76 3.65 -4.26
CA LEU A 59 -11.21 3.70 -2.90
C LEU A 59 -10.56 5.05 -2.62
N VAL A 60 -9.74 5.59 -3.52
CA VAL A 60 -9.12 6.90 -3.31
C VAL A 60 -10.14 8.03 -3.33
N GLU A 61 -11.20 7.94 -4.16
CA GLU A 61 -12.34 8.85 -4.11
C GLU A 61 -12.99 8.84 -2.72
N ARG A 62 -13.24 7.66 -2.17
CA ARG A 62 -13.83 7.52 -0.83
C ARG A 62 -12.91 8.08 0.25
N LEU A 63 -11.59 7.84 0.19
CA LEU A 63 -10.64 8.41 1.13
C LEU A 63 -10.61 9.94 1.06
N ALA A 64 -10.73 10.52 -0.14
CA ALA A 64 -10.78 11.96 -0.31
C ALA A 64 -12.12 12.56 0.17
N SER A 65 -13.25 11.87 -0.06
CA SER A 65 -14.57 12.35 0.33
C SER A 65 -14.85 12.19 1.82
N ASP A 66 -14.62 10.97 2.37
CA ASP A 66 -15.02 10.59 3.72
C ASP A 66 -13.96 10.97 4.77
N ALA A 67 -12.68 10.70 4.46
CA ALA A 67 -11.56 10.99 5.35
C ALA A 67 -10.88 12.34 5.07
N ARG A 68 -11.26 13.03 3.99
CA ARG A 68 -10.73 14.34 3.57
C ARG A 68 -9.21 14.33 3.37
N LEU A 69 -8.68 13.27 2.78
CA LEU A 69 -7.27 13.09 2.47
C LEU A 69 -7.00 13.40 0.99
N ILE A 70 -5.81 13.90 0.68
CA ILE A 70 -5.28 13.82 -0.68
C ILE A 70 -4.90 12.36 -0.90
N ALA A 71 -5.58 11.65 -1.80
CA ALA A 71 -5.42 10.22 -1.96
C ALA A 71 -4.93 9.86 -3.35
N LEU A 72 -3.86 9.08 -3.43
CA LEU A 72 -3.24 8.63 -4.66
C LEU A 72 -3.18 7.10 -4.67
N THR A 73 -3.54 6.47 -5.78
CA THR A 73 -3.23 5.06 -6.01
C THR A 73 -2.42 4.91 -7.29
N VAL A 74 -1.48 3.99 -7.29
CA VAL A 74 -0.60 3.69 -8.41
C VAL A 74 -0.73 2.23 -8.81
N ALA A 75 -0.87 1.96 -10.11
CA ALA A 75 -0.65 0.63 -10.65
C ALA A 75 0.85 0.40 -10.75
N PHE A 76 1.37 -0.57 -10.02
CA PHE A 76 2.78 -0.93 -10.12
C PHE A 76 3.11 -1.46 -11.52
N ARG A 77 4.40 -1.45 -11.88
CA ARG A 77 4.88 -2.00 -13.16
C ARG A 77 4.31 -3.39 -13.43
N GLY A 78 3.92 -3.62 -14.67
CA GLY A 78 3.23 -4.85 -15.09
C GLY A 78 1.74 -4.90 -14.75
N LEU A 79 1.18 -3.89 -14.05
CA LEU A 79 -0.25 -3.79 -13.77
C LEU A 79 -0.89 -2.67 -14.59
N SER A 80 -2.14 -2.84 -15.01
CA SER A 80 -2.91 -1.86 -15.79
C SER A 80 -2.14 -1.38 -17.02
N ASN A 81 -1.92 -0.06 -17.14
CA ASN A 81 -1.14 0.54 -18.22
C ASN A 81 0.27 0.99 -17.77
N SER A 82 0.74 0.52 -16.64
CA SER A 82 2.09 0.83 -16.15
C SER A 82 3.15 0.08 -16.92
N ALA A 83 4.23 0.77 -17.30
CA ALA A 83 5.35 0.19 -18.01
C ALA A 83 6.12 -0.83 -17.16
N GLY A 84 6.81 -1.76 -17.82
CA GLY A 84 7.68 -2.74 -17.18
C GLY A 84 6.99 -4.02 -16.75
N HIS A 85 7.67 -4.80 -15.92
CA HIS A 85 7.24 -6.13 -15.47
C HIS A 85 7.47 -6.28 -13.98
N PHE A 86 6.71 -7.17 -13.35
CA PHE A 86 6.80 -7.41 -11.93
C PHE A 86 8.22 -7.80 -11.49
N SER A 87 8.74 -7.06 -10.54
CA SER A 87 9.80 -7.46 -9.61
C SER A 87 9.50 -6.84 -8.24
N LEU A 88 9.92 -7.47 -7.17
CA LEU A 88 9.55 -7.00 -5.81
C LEU A 88 10.21 -5.65 -5.51
N ASN A 89 11.50 -5.50 -5.82
CA ASN A 89 12.20 -4.23 -5.69
C ASN A 89 11.67 -3.17 -6.65
N GLY A 90 11.23 -3.59 -7.83
CA GLY A 90 10.58 -2.70 -8.79
C GLY A 90 9.28 -2.10 -8.25
N TRP A 91 8.42 -2.90 -7.63
CA TRP A 91 7.19 -2.41 -7.01
C TRP A 91 7.46 -1.47 -5.83
N ARG A 92 8.52 -1.76 -5.05
CA ARG A 92 8.96 -0.85 -3.99
C ARG A 92 9.38 0.52 -4.55
N ALA A 93 10.16 0.52 -5.63
CA ALA A 93 10.60 1.75 -6.29
C ALA A 93 9.43 2.51 -6.96
N ASP A 94 8.42 1.81 -7.49
CA ASP A 94 7.21 2.44 -8.04
C ASP A 94 6.37 3.11 -6.92
N LEU A 95 6.28 2.48 -5.75
CA LEU A 95 5.62 3.08 -4.58
C LEU A 95 6.38 4.32 -4.10
N GLU A 96 7.69 4.29 -4.13
CA GLU A 96 8.54 5.43 -3.80
C GLU A 96 8.27 6.62 -4.73
N ALA A 97 8.21 6.39 -6.03
CA ALA A 97 7.86 7.43 -7.00
C ALA A 97 6.44 8.00 -6.77
N ALA A 98 5.49 7.17 -6.34
CA ALA A 98 4.15 7.63 -5.98
C ALA A 98 4.13 8.48 -4.69
N LEU A 99 4.96 8.14 -3.71
CA LEU A 99 5.15 8.95 -2.49
C LEU A 99 5.77 10.31 -2.79
N ASP A 100 6.71 10.37 -3.71
CA ASP A 100 7.31 11.64 -4.10
C ASP A 100 6.32 12.48 -4.90
N ARG A 101 5.53 11.86 -5.77
CA ARG A 101 4.49 12.56 -6.55
C ARG A 101 3.38 13.19 -5.70
N ILE A 102 2.91 12.52 -4.64
CA ILE A 102 1.83 13.09 -3.81
C ILE A 102 2.26 14.33 -3.05
N LYS A 103 3.55 14.45 -2.72
CA LYS A 103 4.11 15.64 -2.04
C LYS A 103 4.05 16.90 -2.89
N GLU A 104 3.98 16.75 -4.21
CA GLU A 104 3.87 17.88 -5.15
C GLU A 104 2.42 18.38 -5.32
N VAL A 105 1.43 17.69 -4.73
CA VAL A 105 0.02 18.05 -4.87
C VAL A 105 -0.27 19.32 -4.06
N PRO A 106 -0.85 20.38 -4.68
CA PRO A 106 -1.22 21.57 -3.95
C PRO A 106 -2.14 21.26 -2.77
N GLY A 107 -1.81 21.80 -1.60
CA GLY A 107 -2.56 21.58 -0.37
C GLY A 107 -2.14 20.32 0.41
N PHE A 108 -1.06 19.66 0.05
CA PHE A 108 -0.43 18.65 0.92
C PHE A 108 0.17 19.31 2.17
N ASP A 109 -0.14 18.80 3.37
CA ASP A 109 0.25 19.41 4.66
C ASP A 109 1.56 18.86 5.25
N GLY A 110 2.21 17.93 4.57
CA GLY A 110 3.45 17.27 5.03
C GLY A 110 3.22 15.93 5.72
N SER A 111 2.00 15.58 6.12
CA SER A 111 1.69 14.29 6.75
C SER A 111 1.46 13.22 5.68
N LEU A 112 2.35 12.25 5.58
CA LEU A 112 2.34 11.23 4.53
C LEU A 112 1.99 9.85 5.09
N TRP A 113 0.94 9.24 4.54
CA TRP A 113 0.45 7.93 4.93
C TRP A 113 0.53 6.92 3.79
N LEU A 114 0.66 5.65 4.15
CA LEU A 114 0.55 4.52 3.23
C LEU A 114 -0.62 3.62 3.62
N MET A 115 -1.31 3.09 2.62
CA MET A 115 -2.33 2.06 2.78
C MET A 115 -2.04 0.94 1.78
N GLY A 116 -1.66 -0.24 2.24
CA GLY A 116 -1.26 -1.32 1.34
C GLY A 116 -2.02 -2.62 1.57
N PHE A 117 -2.27 -3.36 0.49
CA PHE A 117 -3.01 -4.62 0.48
C PHE A 117 -2.10 -5.78 0.09
N GLY A 118 -2.08 -6.85 0.89
CA GLY A 118 -1.24 -8.03 0.67
C GLY A 118 0.23 -7.65 0.45
N THR A 119 0.77 -7.98 -0.72
CA THR A 119 2.14 -7.60 -1.14
C THR A 119 2.37 -6.09 -1.06
N GLY A 120 1.38 -5.27 -1.48
CA GLY A 120 1.46 -3.81 -1.34
C GLY A 120 1.53 -3.36 0.12
N GLY A 121 0.90 -4.09 1.04
CA GLY A 121 1.00 -3.86 2.49
C GLY A 121 2.42 -4.11 3.01
N ALA A 122 3.02 -5.23 2.65
CA ALA A 122 4.39 -5.56 3.03
C ALA A 122 5.41 -4.55 2.47
N ILE A 123 5.27 -4.17 1.19
CA ILE A 123 6.12 -3.13 0.56
C ILE A 123 5.93 -1.78 1.26
N SER A 124 4.69 -1.41 1.64
CA SER A 124 4.41 -0.17 2.34
C SER A 124 5.10 -0.10 3.71
N VAL A 125 5.03 -1.18 4.49
CA VAL A 125 5.74 -1.28 5.78
C VAL A 125 7.25 -1.23 5.57
N SER A 126 7.77 -1.94 4.55
CA SER A 126 9.20 -1.93 4.21
C SER A 126 9.68 -0.52 3.88
N LEU A 127 8.95 0.18 3.02
CA LEU A 127 9.33 1.53 2.60
C LEU A 127 9.25 2.53 3.76
N ALA A 128 8.22 2.44 4.60
CA ALA A 128 8.07 3.28 5.78
C ALA A 128 9.16 3.04 6.84
N GLY A 129 9.69 1.82 6.95
CA GLY A 129 10.83 1.52 7.81
C GLY A 129 12.12 2.25 7.42
N ASP A 130 12.27 2.58 6.13
CA ASP A 130 13.47 3.18 5.57
C ASP A 130 13.33 4.69 5.23
N ARG A 131 12.11 5.27 5.34
CA ARG A 131 11.84 6.68 4.97
C ARG A 131 11.32 7.49 6.15
N ASP A 132 11.99 8.56 6.50
CA ASP A 132 11.63 9.42 7.64
C ASP A 132 10.41 10.31 7.41
N ASP A 133 10.05 10.57 6.14
CA ASP A 133 8.92 11.41 5.78
C ASP A 133 7.55 10.70 5.83
N VAL A 134 7.50 9.39 6.14
CA VAL A 134 6.25 8.65 6.29
C VAL A 134 5.76 8.71 7.74
N THR A 135 4.55 9.19 7.93
CA THR A 135 3.88 9.31 9.24
C THR A 135 3.39 7.96 9.77
N GLY A 136 2.87 7.11 8.88
CA GLY A 136 2.37 5.80 9.27
C GLY A 136 1.82 4.96 8.13
N VAL A 137 1.51 3.71 8.44
CA VAL A 137 1.04 2.70 7.49
C VAL A 137 -0.21 2.01 8.00
N ILE A 138 -1.12 1.69 7.08
CA ILE A 138 -2.21 0.74 7.28
C ILE A 138 -1.95 -0.45 6.36
N ALA A 139 -1.63 -1.60 6.92
CA ALA A 139 -1.33 -2.83 6.20
C ALA A 139 -2.49 -3.81 6.29
N PHE A 140 -3.05 -4.19 5.15
CA PHE A 140 -4.14 -5.16 5.05
C PHE A 140 -3.62 -6.49 4.55
N ALA A 141 -3.80 -7.56 5.34
CA ALA A 141 -3.43 -8.92 4.98
C ALA A 141 -2.01 -9.03 4.43
N ALA A 142 -1.07 -8.26 5.01
CA ALA A 142 0.33 -8.24 4.60
C ALA A 142 1.05 -9.50 5.08
N PRO A 143 1.86 -10.16 4.23
CA PRO A 143 2.73 -11.25 4.66
C PRO A 143 3.89 -10.73 5.51
N ALA A 144 4.36 -11.55 6.43
CA ALA A 144 5.52 -11.27 7.28
C ALA A 144 6.84 -11.17 6.49
N ASP A 145 6.92 -11.92 5.42
CA ASP A 145 8.04 -11.96 4.46
C ASP A 145 7.58 -12.59 3.13
N PHE A 146 8.51 -12.90 2.25
CA PHE A 146 8.26 -13.55 0.96
C PHE A 146 9.00 -14.90 0.80
N GLN A 147 9.26 -15.60 1.91
CA GLN A 147 9.99 -16.88 1.88
C GLN A 147 9.25 -17.96 1.07
N ASP A 148 7.93 -17.98 1.10
CA ASP A 148 7.13 -18.90 0.27
C ASP A 148 7.37 -18.66 -1.22
N TRP A 149 7.48 -17.40 -1.65
CA TRP A 149 7.82 -17.05 -3.02
C TRP A 149 9.28 -17.36 -3.34
N ALA A 150 10.19 -17.04 -2.41
CA ALA A 150 11.62 -17.31 -2.55
C ALA A 150 11.95 -18.79 -2.63
N SER A 151 11.16 -19.65 -1.97
CA SER A 151 11.32 -21.12 -2.04
C SER A 151 10.82 -21.71 -3.37
N ARG A 152 9.89 -21.03 -4.06
CA ARG A 152 9.25 -21.47 -5.30
C ARG A 152 9.23 -20.40 -6.39
N PRO A 153 10.37 -19.75 -6.72
CA PRO A 153 10.39 -18.58 -7.60
C PRO A 153 9.92 -18.88 -9.03
N ARG A 154 10.08 -20.11 -9.53
CA ARG A 154 9.58 -20.54 -10.85
C ARG A 154 8.06 -20.60 -10.88
N GLU A 155 7.41 -20.99 -9.81
CA GLU A 155 5.95 -21.01 -9.69
C GLU A 155 5.40 -19.58 -9.65
N LEU A 156 6.05 -18.70 -8.89
CA LEU A 156 5.72 -17.28 -8.86
C LEU A 156 5.85 -16.64 -10.25
N LEU A 157 6.95 -16.88 -10.96
CA LEU A 157 7.16 -16.39 -12.33
C LEU A 157 6.04 -16.84 -13.26
N SER A 158 5.69 -18.14 -13.20
CA SER A 158 4.59 -18.70 -14.00
C SER A 158 3.26 -18.06 -13.64
N HIS A 159 3.00 -17.82 -12.36
CA HIS A 159 1.78 -17.14 -11.89
C HIS A 159 1.75 -15.68 -12.35
N ALA A 160 2.86 -14.93 -12.22
CA ALA A 160 2.97 -13.55 -12.66
C ALA A 160 2.69 -13.40 -14.18
N ARG A 161 3.15 -14.36 -14.99
CA ARG A 161 2.85 -14.42 -16.43
C ARG A 161 1.36 -14.68 -16.70
N ARG A 162 0.76 -15.65 -16.00
CA ARG A 162 -0.69 -15.92 -16.13
C ARG A 162 -1.57 -14.75 -15.72
N CYS A 163 -1.15 -13.99 -14.72
CA CYS A 163 -1.86 -12.80 -14.27
C CYS A 163 -1.62 -11.56 -15.14
N GLY A 164 -0.63 -11.60 -16.06
CA GLY A 164 -0.26 -10.48 -16.89
C GLY A 164 0.69 -9.47 -16.23
N ALA A 165 1.15 -9.73 -15.00
CA ALA A 165 2.14 -8.88 -14.34
C ALA A 165 3.54 -8.98 -14.99
N ILE A 166 3.79 -10.02 -15.78
CA ILE A 166 4.93 -10.20 -16.65
C ILE A 166 4.39 -10.62 -18.02
N SER A 167 4.52 -9.74 -19.02
CA SER A 167 4.06 -9.98 -20.38
C SER A 167 5.19 -10.35 -21.37
N ASP A 168 6.45 -9.95 -21.08
CA ASP A 168 7.60 -10.32 -21.91
C ASP A 168 8.03 -11.76 -21.57
N PRO A 169 8.07 -12.68 -22.55
CA PRO A 169 8.53 -14.05 -22.35
C PRO A 169 10.01 -14.15 -21.96
N ASN A 170 10.83 -13.13 -22.29
CA ASN A 170 12.26 -13.08 -21.98
C ASN A 170 12.56 -12.45 -20.61
N PHE A 171 11.56 -11.85 -19.95
CA PHE A 171 11.73 -11.33 -18.60
C PHE A 171 11.54 -12.45 -17.54
N PRO A 172 12.37 -12.48 -16.49
CA PRO A 172 13.53 -11.63 -16.22
C PRO A 172 14.77 -12.08 -17.04
N GLY A 173 15.58 -11.10 -17.48
CA GLY A 173 16.84 -11.38 -18.18
C GLY A 173 17.86 -12.10 -17.29
N ASP A 174 17.85 -11.85 -15.98
CA ASP A 174 18.56 -12.62 -14.95
C ASP A 174 17.56 -13.16 -13.92
N PHE A 175 17.23 -14.43 -14.06
CA PHE A 175 16.30 -15.12 -13.15
C PHE A 175 16.86 -15.24 -11.73
N SER A 176 18.16 -15.44 -11.57
CA SER A 176 18.78 -15.61 -10.24
C SER A 176 18.73 -14.32 -9.44
N HIS A 177 19.00 -13.19 -10.10
CA HIS A 177 18.88 -11.87 -9.49
C HIS A 177 17.44 -11.58 -9.10
N TRP A 178 16.48 -11.78 -10.02
CA TRP A 178 15.05 -11.57 -9.75
C TRP A 178 14.52 -12.45 -8.60
N ALA A 179 14.94 -13.72 -8.55
CA ALA A 179 14.54 -14.61 -7.46
C ALA A 179 15.14 -14.20 -6.11
N LYS A 180 16.36 -13.66 -6.09
CA LYS A 180 17.03 -13.19 -4.87
C LYS A 180 16.33 -11.98 -4.26
N GLU A 181 15.71 -11.11 -5.06
CA GLU A 181 14.94 -9.96 -4.56
C GLU A 181 13.82 -10.37 -3.59
N LEU A 182 13.26 -11.58 -3.76
CA LEU A 182 12.18 -12.10 -2.92
C LEU A 182 12.60 -12.32 -1.45
N GLN A 183 13.90 -12.32 -1.17
CA GLN A 183 14.45 -12.42 0.19
C GLN A 183 14.77 -11.04 0.80
N GLY A 184 14.62 -9.96 0.02
CA GLY A 184 15.05 -8.62 0.41
C GLY A 184 14.10 -7.87 1.33
N ILE A 185 12.85 -8.32 1.47
CA ILE A 185 11.83 -7.66 2.30
C ILE A 185 11.41 -8.57 3.46
N SER A 186 11.62 -8.08 4.68
CA SER A 186 11.02 -8.60 5.91
C SER A 186 10.09 -7.54 6.48
N THR A 187 8.80 -7.78 6.40
CA THR A 187 7.78 -6.87 6.95
C THR A 187 7.92 -6.74 8.47
N VAL A 188 8.29 -7.84 9.14
CA VAL A 188 8.52 -7.88 10.59
C VAL A 188 9.68 -6.96 10.98
N SER A 189 10.84 -7.12 10.32
CA SER A 189 12.00 -6.26 10.61
C SER A 189 11.74 -4.79 10.29
N SER A 190 10.97 -4.53 9.23
CA SER A 190 10.60 -3.16 8.84
C SER A 190 9.61 -2.53 9.82
N ALA A 191 8.69 -3.31 10.39
CA ALA A 191 7.79 -2.84 11.44
C ALA A 191 8.55 -2.44 12.72
N ALA A 192 9.58 -3.18 13.10
CA ALA A 192 10.47 -2.80 14.21
C ALA A 192 11.18 -1.46 13.94
N LYS A 193 11.73 -1.27 12.72
CA LYS A 193 12.32 0.03 12.33
C LYS A 193 11.30 1.18 12.36
N MET A 194 10.05 0.94 11.96
CA MET A 194 9.01 1.96 12.07
C MET A 194 8.77 2.39 13.51
N ALA A 195 8.83 1.46 14.47
CA ALA A 195 8.68 1.76 15.90
C ALA A 195 9.82 2.64 16.44
N GLU A 196 11.06 2.40 16.00
CA GLU A 196 12.22 3.23 16.34
C GLU A 196 12.03 4.68 15.89
N GLY A 197 11.36 4.91 14.74
CA GLY A 197 11.02 6.22 14.20
C GLY A 197 9.69 6.80 14.71
N ASP A 198 9.05 6.21 15.74
CA ASP A 198 7.70 6.59 16.27
C ASP A 198 6.61 6.67 15.20
N LYS A 199 6.75 5.92 14.11
CA LYS A 199 5.77 5.87 13.02
C LYS A 199 4.56 5.04 13.42
N LYS A 200 3.39 5.39 12.93
CA LYS A 200 2.14 4.72 13.31
C LYS A 200 1.89 3.52 12.42
N LEU A 201 1.49 2.40 13.00
CA LEU A 201 1.14 1.18 12.25
C LEU A 201 -0.22 0.66 12.67
N MET A 202 -1.07 0.40 11.67
CA MET A 202 -2.26 -0.43 11.82
C MET A 202 -2.12 -1.68 10.97
N VAL A 203 -2.37 -2.85 11.56
CA VAL A 203 -2.40 -4.14 10.86
C VAL A 203 -3.83 -4.67 10.87
N LEU A 204 -4.41 -4.86 9.69
CA LEU A 204 -5.74 -5.42 9.50
C LEU A 204 -5.63 -6.77 8.81
N HIS A 205 -6.27 -7.81 9.36
CA HIS A 205 -6.21 -9.16 8.81
C HIS A 205 -7.56 -9.86 8.85
N GLY A 206 -7.81 -10.75 7.90
CA GLY A 206 -9.01 -11.57 7.88
C GLY A 206 -8.87 -12.79 8.78
N GLY A 207 -9.86 -13.06 9.62
CA GLY A 207 -9.86 -14.24 10.49
C GLY A 207 -9.87 -15.56 9.70
N ASN A 208 -10.43 -15.55 8.48
CA ASN A 208 -10.51 -16.69 7.57
C ASN A 208 -9.65 -16.48 6.31
N ASP A 209 -8.51 -15.79 6.45
CA ASP A 209 -7.54 -15.61 5.36
C ASP A 209 -6.86 -16.94 5.04
N ASP A 210 -7.04 -17.41 3.80
CA ASP A 210 -6.51 -18.66 3.27
C ASP A 210 -5.23 -18.48 2.43
N ALA A 211 -4.79 -17.23 2.23
CA ALA A 211 -3.61 -16.87 1.44
C ALA A 211 -2.42 -16.45 2.32
N VAL A 212 -2.68 -15.70 3.38
CA VAL A 212 -1.67 -15.21 4.34
C VAL A 212 -2.11 -15.61 5.76
N PRO A 213 -1.27 -16.30 6.54
CA PRO A 213 -1.63 -16.69 7.90
C PRO A 213 -1.86 -15.48 8.82
N ALA A 214 -2.88 -15.52 9.69
CA ALA A 214 -3.11 -14.48 10.68
C ALA A 214 -1.95 -14.33 11.68
N LEU A 215 -1.07 -15.32 11.78
CA LEU A 215 0.17 -15.25 12.56
C LEU A 215 1.13 -14.18 12.01
N ASP A 216 1.15 -13.95 10.70
CA ASP A 216 1.97 -12.92 10.08
C ASP A 216 1.57 -11.53 10.58
N ALA A 217 0.25 -11.25 10.65
CA ALA A 217 -0.26 -10.00 11.18
C ALA A 217 0.12 -9.79 12.65
N ARG A 218 0.12 -10.85 13.46
CA ARG A 218 0.59 -10.82 14.85
C ARG A 218 2.08 -10.54 14.94
N ALA A 219 2.89 -11.25 14.15
CA ALA A 219 4.34 -11.06 14.13
C ALA A 219 4.73 -9.63 13.74
N ILE A 220 4.04 -9.05 12.74
CA ILE A 220 4.26 -7.66 12.32
C ILE A 220 3.87 -6.68 13.44
N ALA A 221 2.72 -6.89 14.09
CA ALA A 221 2.24 -6.01 15.15
C ALA A 221 3.12 -6.10 16.41
N ASP A 222 3.53 -7.31 16.78
CA ASP A 222 4.40 -7.56 17.95
C ASP A 222 5.79 -6.94 17.75
N ALA A 223 6.35 -7.04 16.55
CA ALA A 223 7.64 -6.43 16.21
C ALA A 223 7.60 -4.90 16.29
N HIS A 224 6.49 -4.29 15.95
CA HIS A 224 6.29 -2.84 16.11
C HIS A 224 6.05 -2.44 17.57
N GLY A 225 5.46 -3.31 18.40
CA GLY A 225 5.22 -3.11 19.82
C GLY A 225 4.08 -2.16 20.20
N SER A 226 3.72 -1.20 19.34
CA SER A 226 2.63 -0.23 19.56
C SER A 226 1.61 -0.19 18.41
N ALA A 227 1.67 -1.14 17.47
CA ALA A 227 0.73 -1.23 16.36
C ALA A 227 -0.70 -1.53 16.83
N GLU A 228 -1.70 -0.95 16.14
CA GLU A 228 -3.08 -1.38 16.29
C GLU A 228 -3.35 -2.61 15.43
N LEU A 229 -3.49 -3.78 16.03
CA LEU A 229 -3.88 -5.02 15.34
C LEU A 229 -5.41 -5.20 15.38
N ARG A 230 -6.02 -5.51 14.24
CA ARG A 230 -7.43 -5.88 14.10
C ARG A 230 -7.58 -7.11 13.23
N ILE A 231 -8.09 -8.18 13.80
CA ILE A 231 -8.53 -9.38 13.07
C ILE A 231 -10.02 -9.23 12.80
N ILE A 232 -10.41 -9.23 11.54
CA ILE A 232 -11.81 -9.11 11.11
C ILE A 232 -12.40 -10.52 11.03
N ASP A 233 -13.24 -10.86 11.98
CA ASP A 233 -13.85 -12.18 12.06
C ASP A 233 -14.66 -12.53 10.80
N GLY A 234 -14.47 -13.76 10.30
CA GLY A 234 -15.10 -14.27 9.07
C GLY A 234 -14.60 -13.65 7.77
N ALA A 235 -13.77 -12.61 7.80
CA ALA A 235 -13.23 -12.01 6.59
C ALA A 235 -12.10 -12.87 6.00
N ARG A 236 -12.01 -12.87 4.66
CA ARG A 236 -10.96 -13.54 3.89
C ARG A 236 -9.85 -12.57 3.51
N HIS A 237 -8.92 -13.00 2.64
CA HIS A 237 -7.75 -12.22 2.20
C HIS A 237 -8.08 -10.86 1.59
N HIS A 238 -9.14 -10.74 0.79
CA HIS A 238 -9.44 -9.52 0.04
C HIS A 238 -10.19 -8.47 0.87
N LEU A 239 -9.55 -7.98 1.96
CA LEU A 239 -10.12 -7.04 2.92
C LEU A 239 -10.54 -5.68 2.31
N ARG A 240 -10.03 -5.33 1.14
CA ARG A 240 -10.46 -4.12 0.43
C ARG A 240 -11.95 -4.11 0.11
N HIS A 241 -12.55 -5.27 -0.03
CA HIS A 241 -13.99 -5.44 -0.28
C HIS A 241 -14.82 -5.61 0.99
N ASP A 242 -14.18 -5.66 2.17
CA ASP A 242 -14.89 -5.72 3.45
C ASP A 242 -15.11 -4.31 4.00
N PRO A 243 -16.37 -3.83 4.08
CA PRO A 243 -16.66 -2.47 4.55
C PRO A 243 -16.23 -2.23 6.00
N ARG A 244 -16.16 -3.28 6.83
CA ARG A 244 -15.71 -3.20 8.24
C ARG A 244 -14.22 -2.87 8.29
N ALA A 245 -13.42 -3.52 7.44
CA ALA A 245 -11.98 -3.29 7.36
C ALA A 245 -11.68 -1.85 6.90
N ILE A 246 -12.35 -1.37 5.86
CA ILE A 246 -12.17 0.00 5.36
C ILE A 246 -12.64 1.04 6.38
N ALA A 247 -13.79 0.83 7.03
CA ALA A 247 -14.27 1.74 8.07
C ALA A 247 -13.31 1.81 9.27
N THR A 248 -12.71 0.67 9.66
CA THR A 248 -11.71 0.60 10.73
C THR A 248 -10.45 1.41 10.37
N ALA A 249 -9.98 1.29 9.12
CA ALA A 249 -8.85 2.04 8.62
C ALA A 249 -9.10 3.56 8.58
N ILE A 250 -10.27 3.98 8.09
CA ILE A 250 -10.67 5.39 8.09
C ILE A 250 -10.74 5.93 9.52
N GLY A 251 -11.34 5.17 10.44
CA GLY A 251 -11.39 5.56 11.86
C GLY A 251 -10.00 5.68 12.51
N PHE A 252 -9.04 4.86 12.12
CA PHE A 252 -7.65 4.99 12.56
C PHE A 252 -7.01 6.28 12.05
N LEU A 253 -7.14 6.57 10.76
CA LEU A 253 -6.63 7.81 10.14
C LEU A 253 -7.24 9.06 10.78
N ASP A 254 -8.54 9.06 11.07
CA ASP A 254 -9.22 10.19 11.70
C ASP A 254 -8.70 10.46 13.12
N ARG A 255 -8.38 9.41 13.88
CA ARG A 255 -7.79 9.55 15.23
C ARG A 255 -6.33 9.99 15.22
N ARG A 256 -5.55 9.57 14.23
CA ARG A 256 -4.09 9.75 14.18
C ARG A 256 -3.64 10.85 13.21
N GLY A 257 -4.46 11.20 12.23
CA GLY A 257 -4.17 12.20 11.19
C GLY A 257 -4.52 13.63 11.58
N ARG A 258 -5.10 13.88 12.74
CA ARG A 258 -5.35 15.26 13.22
C ARG A 258 -4.09 15.80 13.90
N PRO A 259 -3.61 17.00 13.53
CA PRO A 259 -2.59 17.66 14.33
C PRO A 259 -3.10 17.82 15.76
N VAL A 260 -2.28 17.49 16.74
CA VAL A 260 -2.57 17.77 18.16
C VAL A 260 -2.75 19.27 18.28
N GLN A 261 -3.98 19.72 18.50
CA GLN A 261 -4.22 21.12 18.91
C GLN A 261 -3.59 21.28 20.30
N VAL A 262 -2.39 21.84 20.35
CA VAL A 262 -1.82 22.33 21.60
C VAL A 262 -2.72 23.49 22.03
N THR A 263 -3.67 23.21 22.92
CA THR A 263 -4.37 24.27 23.65
C THR A 263 -3.33 24.92 24.56
N GLU A 264 -2.89 26.14 24.22
CA GLU A 264 -2.10 26.92 25.17
C GLU A 264 -2.92 27.04 26.47
N PRO A 265 -2.30 26.77 27.64
CA PRO A 265 -2.99 26.99 28.92
C PRO A 265 -3.22 28.48 29.06
N ARG A 266 -4.47 28.85 29.38
CA ARG A 266 -4.90 30.21 29.73
C ARG A 266 -4.29 30.66 31.04
#